data_ca3a3f665fab06f303c46d9050240b12
#
_entry.id   ca3a3f665fab06f303c46d9050240b12
#
_cell.length_a   1.000
_cell.length_b   1.000
_cell.length_c   1.000
_cell.angle_alpha   90.00
_cell.angle_beta   90.00
_cell.angle_gamma   90.00
#
_symmetry.space_group_name_H-M   'P 1'
#
loop_
_entity.id
_entity.type
_entity.pdbx_description
1 polymer ?
#
loop_
_entity_poly.entity_id
_entity_poly.type
_entity_poly.pdbx_seq_one_letter_code
_entity_poly.pdbx_strand_id
1 'polypeptide(L)'
;MLSENSCIPGLETMITVRPGSHVHRLITVLGLAGEYPVRSLGVLGNERTLRALVSKLSTTQELRNPDTDERMRVKLLQMTGIGNAKAIRFCKGALPILEWIHPDAYGYYMAAFYNHRFPGGMAHRDRNLRVAETIGMHLIAGVETRAYLLPALQYRAILRITPDAPAFYLARDFKRITPAEQNKTMFTRIVGAIFYPGGCYAVYNTRNAAMKWNGMGEFKALHSLTELARMNAGVQSIDSAILLGESYDTALTTLLESDKNRRLELRFDGIYRHIYFVPMNAGGIRQFRLLTVPDWKEKLLELLFDPDVRSYNRGFMEYDASIGGTCVFSHLDGDIARLIRFREAMQTGAGSFEVLCFDDQAPFLREYLGPHITLKTIDAATVEAELGL
;
A
#
# COMPACT_ATOMS: atom_id res chain seq x y z
N MET A 1 10.61 52.28 39.66
CA MET A 1 9.36 51.70 39.10
C MET A 1 9.79 50.67 38.06
N LEU A 2 9.88 49.41 38.47
CA LEU A 2 10.25 48.27 37.63
C LEU A 2 8.92 47.65 37.17
N SER A 3 8.65 47.66 35.88
CA SER A 3 7.49 47.04 35.28
C SER A 3 7.69 45.52 35.28
N GLU A 4 6.90 44.87 36.09
CA GLU A 4 6.74 43.39 36.08
C GLU A 4 6.12 42.98 34.74
N ASN A 5 6.95 42.44 33.85
CA ASN A 5 6.46 41.64 32.72
C ASN A 5 5.90 40.32 33.25
N SER A 6 4.61 40.27 33.54
CA SER A 6 3.89 39.03 33.80
C SER A 6 3.88 38.17 32.52
N CYS A 7 4.78 37.21 32.47
CA CYS A 7 4.64 36.09 31.54
C CYS A 7 3.31 35.38 31.82
N ILE A 8 2.33 35.54 30.95
CA ILE A 8 1.12 34.75 30.93
C ILE A 8 1.57 33.30 30.67
N PRO A 9 1.30 32.34 31.59
CA PRO A 9 1.63 30.93 31.34
C PRO A 9 0.91 30.49 30.07
N GLY A 10 1.68 29.89 29.14
CA GLY A 10 1.26 29.58 27.78
C GLY A 10 -0.15 29.00 27.69
N LEU A 11 -0.95 29.60 26.83
CA LEU A 11 -2.17 29.02 26.32
C LEU A 11 -1.82 27.61 25.80
N GLU A 12 -2.10 26.57 26.58
CA GLU A 12 -2.06 25.17 26.14
C GLU A 12 -3.02 25.10 24.94
N THR A 13 -2.49 25.06 23.71
CA THR A 13 -3.30 25.04 22.50
C THR A 13 -4.01 23.68 22.43
N MET A 14 -5.30 23.70 22.74
CA MET A 14 -6.19 22.55 22.60
C MET A 14 -6.14 22.01 21.18
N ILE A 15 -6.01 20.70 21.02
CA ILE A 15 -5.94 20.01 19.75
C ILE A 15 -7.31 19.39 19.44
N THR A 16 -8.01 19.93 18.45
CA THR A 16 -9.27 19.34 17.95
C THR A 16 -8.95 18.26 16.93
N VAL A 17 -9.49 17.05 17.13
CA VAL A 17 -9.26 15.89 16.26
C VAL A 17 -10.29 15.88 15.13
N ARG A 18 -10.07 16.69 14.10
CA ARG A 18 -10.99 16.78 12.96
C ARG A 18 -10.75 15.61 11.98
N PRO A 19 -11.81 15.04 11.37
CA PRO A 19 -11.67 14.06 10.29
C PRO A 19 -10.69 14.54 9.20
N GLY A 20 -9.83 13.65 8.71
CA GLY A 20 -8.83 13.94 7.70
C GLY A 20 -7.60 14.73 8.17
N SER A 21 -7.58 15.27 9.41
CA SER A 21 -6.41 15.95 9.97
C SER A 21 -5.24 14.99 10.21
N HIS A 22 -4.01 15.52 10.32
CA HIS A 22 -2.83 14.69 10.64
C HIS A 22 -2.98 13.92 11.96
N VAL A 23 -3.64 14.50 12.96
CA VAL A 23 -3.94 13.82 14.25
C VAL A 23 -4.89 12.65 14.01
N HIS A 24 -5.98 12.88 13.27
CA HIS A 24 -6.94 11.85 12.92
C HIS A 24 -6.28 10.69 12.15
N ARG A 25 -5.47 10.97 11.12
CA ARG A 25 -4.73 9.95 10.36
C ARG A 25 -3.80 9.13 11.23
N LEU A 26 -3.06 9.76 12.15
CA LEU A 26 -2.20 9.06 13.10
C LEU A 26 -3.00 8.15 14.03
N ILE A 27 -4.12 8.60 14.57
CA ILE A 27 -4.99 7.81 15.44
C ILE A 27 -5.53 6.60 14.67
N THR A 28 -6.06 6.80 13.47
CA THR A 28 -6.62 5.72 12.64
C THR A 28 -5.56 4.65 12.31
N VAL A 29 -4.40 5.07 11.81
CA VAL A 29 -3.31 4.13 11.47
C VAL A 29 -2.85 3.36 12.70
N LEU A 30 -2.67 4.02 13.84
CA LEU A 30 -2.24 3.36 15.07
C LEU A 30 -3.30 2.42 15.63
N GLY A 31 -4.58 2.75 15.47
CA GLY A 31 -5.70 1.87 15.84
C GLY A 31 -5.65 0.53 15.09
N LEU A 32 -5.32 0.55 13.82
CA LEU A 32 -5.28 -0.63 12.95
C LEU A 32 -3.94 -1.37 12.98
N ALA A 33 -2.83 -0.65 13.12
CA ALA A 33 -1.48 -1.21 13.05
C ALA A 33 -0.85 -1.48 14.43
N GLY A 34 -1.28 -0.76 15.46
CA GLY A 34 -0.69 -0.78 16.81
C GLY A 34 0.57 0.10 16.94
N GLU A 35 1.50 0.02 16.00
CA GLU A 35 2.72 0.84 15.94
C GLU A 35 2.91 1.39 14.52
N TYR A 36 3.50 2.59 14.39
CA TYR A 36 3.84 3.19 13.10
C TYR A 36 5.31 3.65 13.08
N PRO A 37 6.09 3.35 12.01
CA PRO A 37 7.51 3.71 11.95
C PRO A 37 7.70 5.21 11.75
N VAL A 38 8.56 5.83 12.55
CA VAL A 38 8.83 7.27 12.50
C VAL A 38 9.43 7.69 11.16
N ARG A 39 10.22 6.81 10.53
CA ARG A 39 10.85 7.07 9.24
C ARG A 39 9.86 7.21 8.09
N SER A 40 8.66 6.63 8.23
CA SER A 40 7.63 6.61 7.19
C SER A 40 6.50 7.62 7.44
N LEU A 41 6.69 8.57 8.36
CA LEU A 41 5.69 9.62 8.63
C LEU A 41 5.38 10.45 7.38
N GLY A 42 6.35 10.61 6.47
CA GLY A 42 6.17 11.29 5.19
C GLY A 42 5.08 10.70 4.29
N VAL A 43 4.76 9.41 4.46
CA VAL A 43 3.64 8.76 3.77
C VAL A 43 2.28 9.35 4.18
N LEU A 44 2.12 9.71 5.46
CA LEU A 44 0.87 10.23 6.01
C LEU A 44 0.64 11.72 5.72
N GLY A 45 1.64 12.41 5.17
CA GLY A 45 1.58 13.83 4.86
C GLY A 45 2.94 14.52 5.00
N ASN A 46 2.93 15.85 5.18
CA ASN A 46 4.18 16.60 5.33
C ASN A 46 4.99 16.11 6.53
N GLU A 47 6.16 15.54 6.27
CA GLU A 47 7.00 14.88 7.28
C GLU A 47 7.41 15.81 8.41
N ARG A 48 7.81 17.05 8.09
CA ARG A 48 8.22 18.05 9.10
C ARG A 48 7.07 18.36 10.05
N THR A 49 5.89 18.59 9.51
CA THR A 49 4.66 18.84 10.30
C THR A 49 4.31 17.65 11.18
N LEU A 50 4.36 16.43 10.63
CA LEU A 50 4.05 15.21 11.38
C LEU A 50 5.09 14.91 12.47
N ARG A 51 6.38 15.15 12.23
CA ARG A 51 7.42 15.03 13.27
C ARG A 51 7.20 16.00 14.44
N ALA A 52 6.86 17.25 14.15
CA ALA A 52 6.53 18.25 15.17
C ALA A 52 5.27 17.85 15.95
N LEU A 53 4.24 17.36 15.24
CA LEU A 53 3.00 16.87 15.85
C LEU A 53 3.25 15.67 16.75
N VAL A 54 4.01 14.68 16.32
CA VAL A 54 4.41 13.50 17.13
C VAL A 54 5.13 13.94 18.40
N SER A 55 6.07 14.90 18.31
CA SER A 55 6.75 15.47 19.47
C SER A 55 5.75 16.09 20.44
N LYS A 56 4.80 16.91 19.96
CA LYS A 56 3.76 17.55 20.75
C LYS A 56 2.84 16.52 21.40
N LEU A 57 2.35 15.53 20.68
CA LEU A 57 1.48 14.45 21.17
C LEU A 57 2.19 13.45 22.10
N SER A 58 3.52 13.48 22.14
CA SER A 58 4.33 12.73 23.09
C SER A 58 4.47 13.41 24.47
N THR A 59 3.87 14.57 24.63
CA THR A 59 3.66 15.26 25.92
C THR A 59 2.17 15.30 26.23
N THR A 60 1.80 15.67 27.46
CA THR A 60 0.39 15.80 27.85
C THR A 60 -0.25 16.97 27.09
N GLN A 61 -1.30 16.73 26.38
CA GLN A 61 -2.08 17.72 25.62
C GLN A 61 -3.57 17.59 25.96
N GLU A 62 -4.32 18.66 25.78
CA GLU A 62 -5.77 18.62 25.79
C GLU A 62 -6.27 18.34 24.37
N LEU A 63 -6.97 17.20 24.19
CA LEU A 63 -7.61 16.81 22.94
C LEU A 63 -9.13 17.00 23.07
N ARG A 64 -9.75 17.46 21.99
CA ARG A 64 -11.19 17.69 21.88
C ARG A 64 -11.78 16.87 20.74
N ASN A 65 -12.87 16.18 21.03
CA ASN A 65 -13.73 15.58 20.03
C ASN A 65 -14.60 16.68 19.39
N PRO A 66 -14.56 16.89 18.07
CA PRO A 66 -15.33 17.96 17.41
C PRO A 66 -16.85 17.70 17.44
N ASP A 67 -17.27 16.43 17.51
CA ASP A 67 -18.69 16.04 17.37
C ASP A 67 -19.43 16.07 18.74
N THR A 68 -18.77 15.65 19.82
CA THR A 68 -19.37 15.56 21.16
C THR A 68 -18.93 16.68 22.11
N ASP A 69 -17.95 17.49 21.73
CA ASP A 69 -17.25 18.49 22.57
C ASP A 69 -16.54 17.90 23.79
N GLU A 70 -16.46 16.59 23.90
CA GLU A 70 -15.70 15.93 24.96
C GLU A 70 -14.22 16.31 24.89
N ARG A 71 -13.60 16.46 26.07
CA ARG A 71 -12.21 16.88 26.22
C ARG A 71 -11.48 15.90 27.11
N MET A 72 -10.24 15.58 26.71
CA MET A 72 -9.37 14.73 27.51
C MET A 72 -7.95 15.27 27.54
N ARG A 73 -7.42 15.42 28.75
CA ARG A 73 -6.00 15.77 28.94
C ARG A 73 -5.16 14.51 29.07
N VAL A 74 -4.37 14.22 28.03
CA VAL A 74 -3.65 12.95 27.93
C VAL A 74 -2.36 13.09 27.13
N LYS A 75 -1.39 12.24 27.47
CA LYS A 75 -0.24 11.94 26.59
C LYS A 75 -0.69 10.90 25.56
N LEU A 76 -0.85 11.32 24.30
CA LEU A 76 -1.40 10.43 23.26
C LEU A 76 -0.39 9.39 22.83
N LEU A 77 0.86 9.78 22.58
CA LEU A 77 1.86 8.93 21.94
C LEU A 77 3.06 8.64 22.85
N GLN A 78 3.64 7.47 22.63
CA GLN A 78 4.96 7.11 23.16
C GLN A 78 5.85 6.58 22.03
N MET A 79 7.14 6.90 22.15
CA MET A 79 8.15 6.39 21.20
C MET A 79 8.72 5.07 21.69
N THR A 80 8.98 4.16 20.74
CA THR A 80 9.55 2.83 21.00
C THR A 80 10.66 2.55 20.00
N GLY A 81 11.60 1.66 20.35
CA GLY A 81 12.69 1.28 19.47
C GLY A 81 13.78 2.34 19.33
N ILE A 82 14.86 1.98 18.63
CA ILE A 82 16.05 2.80 18.41
C ILE A 82 16.42 2.78 16.92
N GLY A 83 17.01 3.85 16.42
CA GLY A 83 17.46 3.95 15.03
C GLY A 83 16.32 3.73 14.02
N ASN A 84 16.55 2.88 13.05
CA ASN A 84 15.57 2.57 11.99
C ASN A 84 14.33 1.80 12.48
N ALA A 85 14.41 1.20 13.68
CA ALA A 85 13.28 0.53 14.32
C ALA A 85 12.43 1.48 15.21
N LYS A 86 12.71 2.79 15.18
CA LYS A 86 11.97 3.79 15.95
C LYS A 86 10.54 3.89 15.44
N ALA A 87 9.58 3.70 16.35
CA ALA A 87 8.15 3.72 16.05
C ALA A 87 7.39 4.49 17.12
N ILE A 88 6.19 4.91 16.79
CA ILE A 88 5.21 5.49 17.70
C ILE A 88 4.08 4.51 17.97
N ARG A 89 3.49 4.58 19.15
CA ARG A 89 2.29 3.84 19.55
C ARG A 89 1.48 4.65 20.56
N PHE A 90 0.24 4.24 20.83
CA PHE A 90 -0.55 4.87 21.87
C PHE A 90 0.03 4.69 23.28
N CYS A 91 -0.16 5.67 24.13
CA CYS A 91 -0.14 5.48 25.58
C CYS A 91 -1.44 4.78 26.01
N LYS A 92 -1.39 3.92 27.04
CA LYS A 92 -2.60 3.20 27.51
C LYS A 92 -3.77 4.12 27.85
N GLY A 93 -3.48 5.23 28.53
CA GLY A 93 -4.51 6.21 28.91
C GLY A 93 -5.13 6.97 27.74
N ALA A 94 -4.58 6.82 26.52
CA ALA A 94 -5.09 7.50 25.32
C ALA A 94 -6.06 6.64 24.49
N LEU A 95 -6.30 5.39 24.87
CA LEU A 95 -7.20 4.51 24.12
C LEU A 95 -8.65 5.02 24.01
N PRO A 96 -9.23 5.73 24.99
CA PRO A 96 -10.54 6.35 24.81
C PRO A 96 -10.59 7.35 23.65
N ILE A 97 -9.47 8.00 23.31
CA ILE A 97 -9.40 8.89 22.13
C ILE A 97 -9.60 8.11 20.85
N LEU A 98 -9.06 6.88 20.74
CA LEU A 98 -9.29 6.01 19.59
C LEU A 98 -10.77 5.61 19.49
N GLU A 99 -11.41 5.33 20.63
CA GLU A 99 -12.84 5.00 20.71
C GLU A 99 -13.71 6.16 20.21
N TRP A 100 -13.39 7.41 20.60
CA TRP A 100 -14.09 8.59 20.11
C TRP A 100 -14.06 8.75 18.60
N ILE A 101 -12.89 8.45 18.00
CA ILE A 101 -12.62 8.76 16.60
C ILE A 101 -13.04 7.59 15.68
N HIS A 102 -12.82 6.37 16.14
CA HIS A 102 -13.03 5.17 15.35
C HIS A 102 -13.35 3.96 16.23
N PRO A 103 -14.63 3.81 16.67
CA PRO A 103 -15.06 2.75 17.61
C PRO A 103 -14.67 1.34 17.12
N ASP A 104 -14.82 1.06 15.83
CA ASP A 104 -14.47 -0.23 15.25
C ASP A 104 -12.97 -0.50 15.33
N ALA A 105 -12.13 0.49 15.01
CA ALA A 105 -10.68 0.38 15.17
C ALA A 105 -10.27 0.21 16.64
N TYR A 106 -11.01 0.80 17.58
CA TYR A 106 -10.81 0.56 19.00
C TYR A 106 -11.10 -0.90 19.38
N GLY A 107 -12.24 -1.44 18.97
CA GLY A 107 -12.59 -2.85 19.18
C GLY A 107 -11.53 -3.79 18.57
N TYR A 108 -11.10 -3.50 17.35
CA TYR A 108 -10.02 -4.23 16.68
C TYR A 108 -8.69 -4.13 17.45
N TYR A 109 -8.30 -2.92 17.89
CA TYR A 109 -7.07 -2.70 18.65
C TYR A 109 -7.06 -3.51 19.95
N MET A 110 -8.18 -3.50 20.69
CA MET A 110 -8.32 -4.28 21.91
C MET A 110 -8.22 -5.78 21.68
N ALA A 111 -8.78 -6.28 20.57
CA ALA A 111 -8.70 -7.69 20.21
C ALA A 111 -7.31 -8.12 19.70
N ALA A 112 -6.64 -7.25 18.91
CA ALA A 112 -5.37 -7.57 18.27
C ALA A 112 -4.16 -7.30 19.16
N PHE A 113 -4.23 -6.29 20.03
CA PHE A 113 -3.10 -5.78 20.82
C PHE A 113 -3.45 -5.73 22.33
N TYR A 114 -4.22 -6.67 22.80
CA TYR A 114 -4.68 -6.74 24.20
C TYR A 114 -3.55 -6.43 25.19
N ASN A 115 -3.81 -5.55 26.15
CA ASN A 115 -2.83 -5.04 27.13
C ASN A 115 -1.57 -4.42 26.50
N HIS A 116 -1.65 -3.80 25.33
CA HIS A 116 -0.48 -3.29 24.60
C HIS A 116 0.61 -4.33 24.35
N ARG A 117 0.23 -5.58 24.21
CA ARG A 117 1.16 -6.64 23.82
C ARG A 117 1.39 -6.58 22.33
N PHE A 118 2.60 -6.17 21.95
CA PHE A 118 3.05 -6.17 20.58
C PHE A 118 3.93 -7.40 20.32
N PRO A 119 3.97 -7.92 19.08
CA PRO A 119 4.80 -9.09 18.75
C PRO A 119 6.26 -8.83 19.15
N GLY A 120 6.85 -9.74 19.92
CA GLY A 120 8.07 -9.49 20.69
C GLY A 120 9.39 -9.62 19.95
N GLY A 121 9.48 -10.34 18.83
CA GLY A 121 10.74 -10.55 18.10
C GLY A 121 11.01 -9.48 17.03
N MET A 122 12.28 -9.20 16.71
CA MET A 122 12.65 -8.19 15.69
C MET A 122 12.01 -8.47 14.32
N ALA A 123 11.97 -9.73 13.88
CA ALA A 123 11.36 -10.13 12.63
C ALA A 123 9.83 -9.89 12.61
N HIS A 124 9.15 -10.16 13.72
CA HIS A 124 7.72 -9.87 13.87
C HIS A 124 7.45 -8.38 13.91
N ARG A 125 8.31 -7.62 14.55
CA ARG A 125 8.21 -6.17 14.62
C ARG A 125 8.41 -5.53 13.24
N ASP A 126 9.44 -5.94 12.49
CA ASP A 126 9.68 -5.45 11.14
C ASP A 126 8.47 -5.72 10.23
N ARG A 127 7.89 -6.92 10.30
CA ARG A 127 6.66 -7.24 9.58
C ARG A 127 5.49 -6.35 9.97
N ASN A 128 5.30 -6.10 11.26
CA ASN A 128 4.24 -5.19 11.75
C ASN A 128 4.42 -3.77 11.20
N LEU A 129 5.66 -3.28 11.16
CA LEU A 129 5.93 -1.95 10.62
C LEU A 129 5.67 -1.87 9.12
N ARG A 130 5.95 -2.94 8.36
CA ARG A 130 5.57 -3.02 6.93
C ARG A 130 4.04 -2.99 6.73
N VAL A 131 3.30 -3.71 7.57
CA VAL A 131 1.84 -3.66 7.57
C VAL A 131 1.34 -2.25 7.88
N ALA A 132 1.95 -1.57 8.87
CA ALA A 132 1.59 -0.21 9.25
C ALA A 132 1.82 0.80 8.10
N GLU A 133 2.97 0.72 7.42
CA GLU A 133 3.28 1.52 6.24
C GLU A 133 2.26 1.31 5.12
N THR A 134 1.88 0.05 4.89
CA THR A 134 0.87 -0.32 3.91
C THR A 134 -0.49 0.28 4.26
N ILE A 135 -0.93 0.21 5.53
CA ILE A 135 -2.16 0.86 6.00
C ILE A 135 -2.08 2.38 5.77
N GLY A 136 -0.93 2.99 6.03
CA GLY A 136 -0.71 4.42 5.78
C GLY A 136 -0.90 4.79 4.31
N MET A 137 -0.32 4.01 3.38
CA MET A 137 -0.49 4.21 1.94
C MET A 137 -1.98 4.11 1.53
N HIS A 138 -2.69 3.09 2.01
CA HIS A 138 -4.13 2.91 1.73
C HIS A 138 -4.96 4.07 2.25
N LEU A 139 -4.72 4.49 3.50
CA LEU A 139 -5.44 5.60 4.12
C LEU A 139 -5.31 6.90 3.31
N ILE A 140 -4.10 7.21 2.84
CA ILE A 140 -3.86 8.43 2.05
C ILE A 140 -4.39 8.29 0.62
N ALA A 141 -4.38 7.10 0.06
CA ALA A 141 -4.98 6.81 -1.23
C ALA A 141 -6.52 6.78 -1.22
N GLY A 142 -7.15 6.77 -0.03
CA GLY A 142 -8.60 6.69 0.11
C GLY A 142 -9.14 5.26 0.08
N VAL A 143 -8.28 4.25 0.21
CA VAL A 143 -8.68 2.84 0.30
C VAL A 143 -8.94 2.48 1.76
N GLU A 144 -10.17 2.06 2.05
CA GLU A 144 -10.57 1.69 3.41
C GLU A 144 -9.86 0.40 3.87
N THR A 145 -9.37 0.40 5.10
CA THR A 145 -8.84 -0.80 5.74
C THR A 145 -9.91 -1.46 6.60
N ARG A 146 -10.37 -2.65 6.19
CA ARG A 146 -11.45 -3.43 6.84
C ARG A 146 -10.92 -4.66 7.58
N ALA A 147 -9.97 -4.46 8.47
CA ALA A 147 -9.25 -5.55 9.14
C ALA A 147 -10.14 -6.47 10.00
N TYR A 148 -11.29 -5.99 10.46
CA TYR A 148 -12.18 -6.67 11.42
C TYR A 148 -13.50 -7.17 10.81
N LEU A 149 -13.73 -6.97 9.52
CA LEU A 149 -15.00 -7.28 8.85
C LEU A 149 -14.95 -8.49 7.93
N LEU A 150 -13.77 -9.08 7.67
CA LEU A 150 -13.68 -10.25 6.81
C LEU A 150 -14.29 -11.46 7.54
N PRO A 151 -15.43 -12.00 7.06
CA PRO A 151 -16.11 -13.09 7.75
C PRO A 151 -15.33 -14.40 7.60
N ALA A 152 -15.56 -15.34 8.53
CA ALA A 152 -15.00 -16.68 8.44
C ALA A 152 -15.52 -17.42 7.21
N LEU A 153 -14.67 -18.25 6.57
CA LEU A 153 -15.00 -18.99 5.35
C LEU A 153 -16.24 -19.89 5.47
N GLN A 154 -16.59 -20.30 6.70
CA GLN A 154 -17.75 -21.17 6.97
C GLN A 154 -19.09 -20.42 6.96
N TYR A 155 -19.11 -19.09 6.96
CA TYR A 155 -20.35 -18.33 6.98
C TYR A 155 -20.92 -18.15 5.57
N ARG A 156 -22.14 -18.64 5.34
CA ARG A 156 -22.88 -18.47 4.07
C ARG A 156 -23.10 -16.98 3.70
N ALA A 157 -23.12 -16.10 4.69
CA ALA A 157 -23.25 -14.64 4.48
C ALA A 157 -22.07 -14.02 3.72
N ILE A 158 -20.94 -14.70 3.61
CA ILE A 158 -19.74 -14.25 2.86
C ILE A 158 -20.07 -13.88 1.40
N LEU A 159 -20.91 -14.68 0.74
CA LEU A 159 -21.30 -14.44 -0.66
C LEU A 159 -22.02 -13.10 -0.90
N ARG A 160 -22.38 -12.39 0.17
CA ARG A 160 -23.09 -11.10 0.11
C ARG A 160 -22.21 -9.90 0.45
N ILE A 161 -20.94 -10.12 0.80
CA ILE A 161 -20.02 -9.06 1.26
C ILE A 161 -18.93 -8.80 0.21
N THR A 162 -19.30 -8.77 -1.07
CA THR A 162 -18.43 -8.16 -2.07
C THR A 162 -18.39 -6.66 -1.81
N PRO A 163 -17.22 -6.04 -1.60
CA PRO A 163 -17.15 -4.60 -1.35
C PRO A 163 -17.59 -3.84 -2.60
N ASP A 164 -18.44 -2.85 -2.42
CA ASP A 164 -18.87 -1.94 -3.50
C ASP A 164 -17.71 -1.01 -3.94
N ALA A 165 -16.73 -0.84 -3.06
CA ALA A 165 -15.52 -0.06 -3.30
C ALA A 165 -14.29 -0.88 -2.88
N PRO A 166 -13.08 -0.56 -3.41
CA PRO A 166 -11.86 -1.23 -3.02
C PRO A 166 -11.62 -1.15 -1.51
N ALA A 167 -11.39 -2.30 -0.87
CA ALA A 167 -11.14 -2.42 0.55
C ALA A 167 -9.93 -3.31 0.84
N PHE A 168 -9.06 -2.84 1.73
CA PHE A 168 -7.87 -3.56 2.16
C PHE A 168 -8.12 -4.39 3.40
N TYR A 169 -7.73 -5.66 3.35
CA TYR A 169 -7.78 -6.61 4.47
C TYR A 169 -6.39 -7.07 4.85
N LEU A 170 -6.11 -7.16 6.14
CA LEU A 170 -4.80 -7.54 6.66
C LEU A 170 -4.57 -9.05 6.59
N ALA A 171 -3.36 -9.47 6.26
CA ALA A 171 -2.98 -10.89 6.23
C ALA A 171 -3.20 -11.62 7.56
N ARG A 172 -3.20 -10.91 8.70
CA ARG A 172 -3.53 -11.50 10.01
C ARG A 172 -4.99 -11.97 10.11
N ASP A 173 -5.89 -11.30 9.38
CA ASP A 173 -7.31 -11.63 9.40
C ASP A 173 -7.57 -12.89 8.55
N PHE A 174 -6.85 -13.06 7.44
CA PHE A 174 -6.87 -14.29 6.66
C PHE A 174 -6.45 -15.50 7.50
N LYS A 175 -5.48 -15.33 8.40
CA LYS A 175 -5.04 -16.40 9.30
C LYS A 175 -6.09 -16.84 10.31
N ARG A 176 -7.01 -15.97 10.67
CA ARG A 176 -8.12 -16.30 11.59
C ARG A 176 -9.21 -17.14 10.93
N ILE A 177 -9.29 -17.08 9.61
CA ILE A 177 -10.32 -17.76 8.82
C ILE A 177 -9.94 -19.20 8.54
N THR A 178 -8.64 -19.50 8.43
CA THR A 178 -8.13 -20.84 8.13
C THR A 178 -7.88 -21.65 9.41
N PRO A 179 -7.96 -23.00 9.37
CA PRO A 179 -7.69 -23.85 10.53
C PRO A 179 -6.30 -23.59 11.14
N ALA A 180 -6.19 -23.58 12.46
CA ALA A 180 -4.99 -23.19 13.19
C ALA A 180 -3.72 -24.01 12.83
N GLU A 181 -3.89 -25.25 12.40
CA GLU A 181 -2.78 -26.14 12.03
C GLU A 181 -2.12 -25.78 10.70
N GLN A 182 -2.87 -25.14 9.78
CA GLN A 182 -2.37 -24.70 8.48
C GLN A 182 -1.75 -23.30 8.51
N ASN A 183 -1.94 -22.57 9.60
CA ASN A 183 -1.70 -21.11 9.67
C ASN A 183 -0.28 -20.68 9.98
N LYS A 184 0.59 -21.54 10.51
CA LYS A 184 1.88 -21.08 11.07
C LYS A 184 2.87 -20.59 10.03
N THR A 185 2.75 -21.00 8.77
CA THR A 185 3.69 -20.66 7.68
C THR A 185 3.08 -19.91 6.51
N MET A 186 1.74 -19.80 6.44
CA MET A 186 1.06 -19.09 5.36
C MET A 186 1.10 -17.57 5.55
N PHE A 187 1.03 -16.83 4.45
CA PHE A 187 1.04 -15.36 4.43
C PHE A 187 2.27 -14.73 5.09
N THR A 188 3.46 -15.32 4.94
CA THR A 188 4.69 -14.79 5.56
C THR A 188 5.11 -13.46 4.95
N ARG A 189 4.92 -13.28 3.65
CA ARG A 189 5.32 -12.07 2.90
C ARG A 189 4.13 -11.20 2.50
N ILE A 190 2.97 -11.79 2.21
CA ILE A 190 1.74 -11.05 1.95
C ILE A 190 1.40 -10.24 3.20
N VAL A 191 1.26 -8.93 3.07
CA VAL A 191 0.86 -8.02 4.15
C VAL A 191 -0.65 -7.87 4.24
N GLY A 192 -1.35 -8.13 3.14
CA GLY A 192 -2.81 -8.10 3.02
C GLY A 192 -3.26 -8.34 1.60
N ALA A 193 -4.53 -8.06 1.33
CA ALA A 193 -5.11 -8.06 0.00
C ALA A 193 -6.13 -6.94 -0.16
N ILE A 194 -6.27 -6.42 -1.38
CA ILE A 194 -7.34 -5.50 -1.74
C ILE A 194 -8.40 -6.29 -2.48
N PHE A 195 -9.63 -6.25 -1.98
CA PHE A 195 -10.80 -6.79 -2.66
C PHE A 195 -11.58 -5.65 -3.30
N TYR A 196 -12.03 -5.87 -4.51
CA TYR A 196 -12.89 -4.95 -5.24
C TYR A 196 -13.88 -5.75 -6.12
N PRO A 197 -14.95 -5.15 -6.65
CA PRO A 197 -15.90 -5.86 -7.50
C PRO A 197 -15.19 -6.54 -8.67
N GLY A 198 -15.26 -7.88 -8.72
CA GLY A 198 -14.67 -8.68 -9.79
C GLY A 198 -13.16 -8.91 -9.71
N GLY A 199 -12.45 -8.43 -8.64
CA GLY A 199 -10.99 -8.54 -8.55
C GLY A 199 -10.41 -8.63 -7.16
N CYS A 200 -9.14 -9.02 -7.11
CA CYS A 200 -8.34 -9.04 -5.89
C CYS A 200 -6.86 -8.84 -6.21
N TYR A 201 -6.21 -7.95 -5.47
CA TYR A 201 -4.75 -7.82 -5.47
C TYR A 201 -4.15 -8.44 -4.23
N ALA A 202 -3.16 -9.32 -4.39
CA ALA A 202 -2.27 -9.67 -3.29
C ALA A 202 -1.31 -8.50 -3.00
N VAL A 203 -1.15 -8.11 -1.74
CA VAL A 203 -0.34 -6.93 -1.39
C VAL A 203 0.91 -7.35 -0.62
N TYR A 204 2.06 -6.88 -1.11
CA TYR A 204 3.39 -7.08 -0.53
C TYR A 204 4.01 -5.74 -0.16
N ASN A 205 4.86 -5.74 0.86
CA ASN A 205 5.70 -4.59 1.20
C ASN A 205 7.12 -5.08 1.52
N THR A 206 8.07 -4.76 0.66
CA THR A 206 9.46 -5.16 0.78
C THR A 206 10.36 -4.04 1.30
N ARG A 207 9.86 -2.81 1.37
CA ARG A 207 10.63 -1.60 1.65
C ARG A 207 11.77 -1.44 0.64
N ASN A 208 13.02 -1.54 1.10
CA ASN A 208 14.24 -1.42 0.31
C ASN A 208 14.84 -2.77 -0.10
N ALA A 209 14.20 -3.88 0.21
CA ALA A 209 14.69 -5.20 -0.15
C ALA A 209 14.08 -5.66 -1.48
N ALA A 210 14.88 -6.35 -2.31
CA ALA A 210 14.35 -7.02 -3.48
C ALA A 210 13.30 -8.07 -3.09
N MET A 211 12.23 -8.17 -3.87
CA MET A 211 11.26 -9.23 -3.69
C MET A 211 11.89 -10.58 -4.05
N LYS A 212 11.90 -11.50 -3.10
CA LYS A 212 12.35 -12.88 -3.31
C LYS A 212 11.18 -13.82 -3.14
N TRP A 213 10.88 -14.58 -4.19
CA TRP A 213 9.89 -15.64 -4.11
C TRP A 213 10.43 -16.84 -3.33
N ASN A 214 9.63 -17.42 -2.46
CA ASN A 214 10.06 -18.50 -1.56
C ASN A 214 9.33 -19.84 -1.80
N GLY A 215 8.98 -20.13 -3.05
CA GLY A 215 8.46 -21.42 -3.45
C GLY A 215 7.13 -21.82 -2.77
N MET A 216 7.07 -23.05 -2.24
CA MET A 216 5.83 -23.67 -1.76
C MET A 216 5.06 -22.90 -0.69
N GLY A 217 5.75 -22.10 0.13
CA GLY A 217 5.09 -21.27 1.16
C GLY A 217 4.22 -20.18 0.55
N GLU A 218 4.72 -19.52 -0.47
CA GLU A 218 3.99 -18.45 -1.16
C GLU A 218 2.87 -19.02 -2.05
N PHE A 219 3.08 -20.19 -2.69
CA PHE A 219 2.02 -20.88 -3.42
C PHE A 219 0.84 -21.25 -2.53
N LYS A 220 1.10 -21.78 -1.33
CA LYS A 220 0.04 -22.08 -0.36
C LYS A 220 -0.70 -20.82 0.07
N ALA A 221 0.03 -19.73 0.29
CA ALA A 221 -0.57 -18.45 0.64
C ALA A 221 -1.46 -17.91 -0.49
N LEU A 222 -0.96 -17.96 -1.73
CA LEU A 222 -1.72 -17.55 -2.91
C LEU A 222 -2.97 -18.41 -3.11
N HIS A 223 -2.85 -19.73 -2.98
CA HIS A 223 -4.00 -20.64 -3.08
C HIS A 223 -5.08 -20.31 -2.03
N SER A 224 -4.69 -20.13 -0.76
CA SER A 224 -5.64 -19.75 0.29
C SER A 224 -6.26 -18.37 0.03
N LEU A 225 -5.49 -17.41 -0.48
CA LEU A 225 -6.01 -16.09 -0.84
C LEU A 225 -6.97 -16.19 -2.04
N THR A 226 -6.68 -17.04 -3.03
CA THR A 226 -7.56 -17.27 -4.19
C THR A 226 -8.91 -17.84 -3.74
N GLU A 227 -8.91 -18.80 -2.81
CA GLU A 227 -10.17 -19.34 -2.25
C GLU A 227 -10.97 -18.23 -1.52
N LEU A 228 -10.30 -17.40 -0.75
CA LEU A 228 -10.93 -16.24 -0.10
C LEU A 228 -11.49 -15.24 -1.12
N ALA A 229 -10.75 -14.95 -2.18
CA ALA A 229 -11.17 -14.03 -3.22
C ALA A 229 -12.37 -14.56 -4.01
N ARG A 230 -12.36 -15.86 -4.32
CA ARG A 230 -13.48 -16.52 -4.99
C ARG A 230 -14.76 -16.42 -4.17
N MET A 231 -14.68 -16.61 -2.86
CA MET A 231 -15.84 -16.57 -1.97
C MET A 231 -16.32 -15.16 -1.67
N ASN A 232 -15.42 -14.18 -1.59
CA ASN A 232 -15.74 -12.81 -1.17
C ASN A 232 -15.95 -11.83 -2.33
N ALA A 233 -15.32 -12.07 -3.47
CA ALA A 233 -15.36 -11.14 -4.61
C ALA A 233 -15.73 -11.83 -5.94
N GLY A 234 -16.08 -13.11 -5.93
CA GLY A 234 -16.41 -13.85 -7.14
C GLY A 234 -15.22 -14.08 -8.10
N VAL A 235 -14.01 -13.83 -7.65
CA VAL A 235 -12.78 -13.91 -8.46
C VAL A 235 -12.35 -15.37 -8.61
N GLN A 236 -12.16 -15.85 -9.83
CA GLN A 236 -11.78 -17.24 -10.10
C GLN A 236 -10.28 -17.48 -9.87
N SER A 237 -9.43 -16.48 -10.13
CA SER A 237 -7.99 -16.55 -9.93
C SER A 237 -7.44 -15.19 -9.55
N ILE A 238 -6.35 -15.16 -8.81
CA ILE A 238 -5.59 -13.96 -8.53
C ILE A 238 -4.35 -13.96 -9.41
N ASP A 239 -4.35 -13.13 -10.42
CA ASP A 239 -3.26 -12.98 -11.38
C ASP A 239 -2.43 -11.70 -11.15
N SER A 240 -2.82 -10.88 -10.18
CA SER A 240 -2.29 -9.55 -9.96
C SER A 240 -1.84 -9.32 -8.53
N ALA A 241 -0.69 -8.68 -8.36
CA ALA A 241 -0.15 -8.27 -7.08
C ALA A 241 0.24 -6.80 -7.06
N ILE A 242 0.19 -6.17 -5.90
CA ILE A 242 0.78 -4.86 -5.63
C ILE A 242 2.02 -5.07 -4.77
N LEU A 243 3.15 -4.53 -5.22
CA LEU A 243 4.43 -4.58 -4.54
C LEU A 243 4.83 -3.18 -4.09
N LEU A 244 4.69 -2.91 -2.78
CA LEU A 244 5.15 -1.67 -2.18
C LEU A 244 6.66 -1.73 -1.92
N GLY A 245 7.38 -0.69 -2.37
CA GLY A 245 8.81 -0.49 -2.12
C GLY A 245 9.13 0.93 -1.72
N GLU A 246 10.33 1.18 -1.20
CA GLU A 246 10.73 2.51 -0.72
C GLU A 246 10.87 3.51 -1.88
N SER A 247 11.45 3.06 -3.01
CA SER A 247 11.67 3.85 -4.22
C SER A 247 11.73 2.98 -5.47
N TYR A 248 11.85 3.58 -6.64
CA TYR A 248 12.09 2.86 -7.89
C TYR A 248 13.45 2.13 -7.93
N ASP A 249 14.43 2.49 -7.09
CA ASP A 249 15.65 1.69 -6.91
C ASP A 249 15.33 0.29 -6.37
N THR A 250 14.28 0.17 -5.54
CA THR A 250 13.79 -1.13 -5.08
C THR A 250 13.16 -1.93 -6.22
N ALA A 251 12.43 -1.27 -7.12
CA ALA A 251 11.91 -1.90 -8.33
C ALA A 251 13.06 -2.41 -9.21
N LEU A 252 14.03 -1.56 -9.50
CA LEU A 252 15.20 -1.90 -10.30
C LEU A 252 15.96 -3.09 -9.71
N THR A 253 16.25 -3.04 -8.41
CA THR A 253 16.93 -4.14 -7.70
C THR A 253 16.13 -5.45 -7.81
N THR A 254 14.80 -5.37 -7.69
CA THR A 254 13.91 -6.53 -7.81
C THR A 254 13.95 -7.12 -9.22
N LEU A 255 13.93 -6.28 -10.26
CA LEU A 255 14.04 -6.68 -11.65
C LEU A 255 15.39 -7.35 -11.95
N LEU A 256 16.49 -6.73 -11.53
CA LEU A 256 17.85 -7.27 -11.73
C LEU A 256 18.08 -8.59 -10.97
N GLU A 257 17.51 -8.75 -9.79
CA GLU A 257 17.56 -10.03 -9.05
C GLU A 257 16.69 -11.10 -9.75
N SER A 258 15.56 -10.74 -10.34
CA SER A 258 14.74 -11.66 -11.14
C SER A 258 15.48 -12.14 -12.38
N ASP A 259 16.16 -11.25 -13.09
CA ASP A 259 16.95 -11.57 -14.29
C ASP A 259 18.08 -12.59 -14.02
N LYS A 260 18.67 -12.55 -12.81
CA LYS A 260 19.71 -13.51 -12.40
C LYS A 260 19.14 -14.91 -12.15
N ASN A 261 17.84 -15.02 -11.93
CA ASN A 261 17.22 -16.27 -11.56
C ASN A 261 16.72 -17.03 -12.80
N ARG A 262 17.41 -18.12 -13.17
CA ARG A 262 17.08 -18.93 -14.35
C ARG A 262 15.89 -19.88 -14.15
N ARG A 263 15.45 -20.09 -12.91
CA ARG A 263 14.33 -20.98 -12.58
C ARG A 263 13.04 -20.19 -12.51
N LEU A 264 12.16 -20.36 -13.47
CA LEU A 264 10.87 -19.65 -13.55
C LEU A 264 10.01 -19.82 -12.29
N GLU A 265 10.02 -21.02 -11.70
CA GLU A 265 9.28 -21.29 -10.47
C GLU A 265 9.79 -20.52 -9.23
N LEU A 266 10.97 -19.90 -9.32
CA LEU A 266 11.53 -19.06 -8.27
C LEU A 266 11.45 -17.57 -8.59
N ARG A 267 10.99 -17.21 -9.78
CA ARG A 267 10.75 -15.84 -10.20
C ARG A 267 9.36 -15.41 -9.75
N PHE A 268 9.24 -14.21 -9.17
CA PHE A 268 7.94 -13.70 -8.73
C PHE A 268 7.02 -13.36 -9.91
N ASP A 269 7.56 -12.95 -11.06
CA ASP A 269 6.84 -12.70 -12.31
C ASP A 269 6.31 -13.98 -12.99
N GLY A 270 6.78 -15.15 -12.59
CA GLY A 270 6.22 -16.44 -13.00
C GLY A 270 4.94 -16.83 -12.24
N ILE A 271 4.60 -16.13 -11.16
CA ILE A 271 3.46 -16.41 -10.29
C ILE A 271 2.29 -15.49 -10.61
N TYR A 272 2.58 -14.19 -10.72
CA TYR A 272 1.60 -13.17 -11.07
C TYR A 272 1.81 -12.70 -12.50
N ARG A 273 0.73 -12.61 -13.23
CA ARG A 273 0.75 -12.03 -14.57
C ARG A 273 1.04 -10.54 -14.54
N HIS A 274 0.56 -9.87 -13.48
CA HIS A 274 0.69 -8.44 -13.26
C HIS A 274 1.26 -8.17 -11.88
N ILE A 275 2.32 -7.35 -11.79
CA ILE A 275 2.91 -6.92 -10.53
C ILE A 275 3.10 -5.42 -10.58
N TYR A 276 2.18 -4.71 -9.97
CA TYR A 276 2.19 -3.26 -9.91
C TYR A 276 3.14 -2.80 -8.81
N PHE A 277 4.28 -2.25 -9.18
CA PHE A 277 5.21 -1.67 -8.22
C PHE A 277 4.74 -0.27 -7.83
N VAL A 278 4.59 -0.04 -6.54
CA VAL A 278 4.11 1.23 -5.98
C VAL A 278 5.16 1.77 -5.01
N PRO A 279 5.87 2.86 -5.32
CA PRO A 279 6.81 3.48 -4.39
C PRO A 279 6.06 4.12 -3.21
N MET A 280 6.65 4.06 -2.00
CA MET A 280 6.03 4.61 -0.78
C MET A 280 6.25 6.13 -0.67
N ASN A 281 5.76 6.88 -1.65
CA ASN A 281 5.83 8.33 -1.76
C ASN A 281 4.57 8.92 -2.40
N ALA A 282 4.55 10.21 -2.72
CA ALA A 282 3.41 10.87 -3.34
C ALA A 282 3.07 10.29 -4.73
N GLY A 283 4.06 9.93 -5.54
CA GLY A 283 3.85 9.26 -6.83
C GLY A 283 3.14 7.92 -6.67
N GLY A 284 3.58 7.12 -5.71
CA GLY A 284 2.94 5.84 -5.42
C GLY A 284 1.51 5.96 -4.87
N ILE A 285 1.20 7.03 -4.13
CA ILE A 285 -0.19 7.28 -3.70
C ILE A 285 -1.08 7.54 -4.91
N ARG A 286 -0.62 8.32 -5.90
CA ARG A 286 -1.33 8.55 -7.15
C ARG A 286 -1.55 7.25 -7.92
N GLN A 287 -0.48 6.49 -8.09
CA GLN A 287 -0.55 5.18 -8.76
C GLN A 287 -1.49 4.21 -8.03
N PHE A 288 -1.51 4.25 -6.70
CA PHE A 288 -2.42 3.44 -5.89
C PHE A 288 -3.89 3.80 -6.16
N ARG A 289 -4.19 5.10 -6.27
CA ARG A 289 -5.52 5.58 -6.65
C ARG A 289 -5.91 5.07 -8.03
N LEU A 290 -5.02 5.20 -9.01
CA LEU A 290 -5.24 4.67 -10.36
C LEU A 290 -5.64 3.18 -10.33
N LEU A 291 -4.87 2.33 -9.65
CA LEU A 291 -5.09 0.89 -9.57
C LEU A 291 -6.41 0.50 -8.89
N THR A 292 -7.05 1.42 -8.18
CA THR A 292 -8.30 1.19 -7.45
C THR A 292 -9.53 1.81 -8.13
N VAL A 293 -9.36 2.53 -9.24
CA VAL A 293 -10.48 2.99 -10.09
C VAL A 293 -11.11 1.78 -10.80
N PRO A 294 -12.44 1.66 -10.83
CA PRO A 294 -13.08 0.63 -11.64
C PRO A 294 -12.69 0.76 -13.11
N ASP A 295 -12.34 -0.35 -13.75
CA ASP A 295 -11.94 -0.44 -15.16
C ASP A 295 -10.78 0.50 -15.55
N TRP A 296 -9.90 0.81 -14.58
CA TRP A 296 -8.79 1.77 -14.75
C TRP A 296 -7.92 1.48 -15.98
N LYS A 297 -7.70 0.20 -16.29
CA LYS A 297 -6.83 -0.19 -17.41
C LYS A 297 -7.43 0.21 -18.75
N GLU A 298 -8.71 -0.03 -18.93
CA GLU A 298 -9.42 0.37 -20.16
C GLU A 298 -9.48 1.89 -20.29
N LYS A 299 -9.84 2.58 -19.21
CA LYS A 299 -9.85 4.05 -19.15
C LYS A 299 -8.49 4.66 -19.45
N LEU A 300 -7.40 4.06 -18.95
CA LEU A 300 -6.06 4.52 -19.22
C LEU A 300 -5.69 4.33 -20.70
N LEU A 301 -6.04 3.18 -21.29
CA LEU A 301 -5.82 2.93 -22.72
C LEU A 301 -6.67 3.87 -23.61
N GLU A 302 -7.90 4.17 -23.20
CA GLU A 302 -8.77 5.14 -23.88
C GLU A 302 -8.18 6.56 -23.86
N LEU A 303 -7.58 6.94 -22.75
CA LEU A 303 -6.93 8.23 -22.61
C LEU A 303 -5.66 8.35 -23.48
N LEU A 304 -4.90 7.26 -23.59
CA LEU A 304 -3.56 7.29 -24.21
C LEU A 304 -3.58 7.05 -25.72
N PHE A 305 -4.56 6.30 -26.23
CA PHE A 305 -4.51 5.79 -27.60
C PHE A 305 -5.88 5.82 -28.29
N ASP A 306 -5.88 6.23 -29.54
CA ASP A 306 -7.05 6.05 -30.39
C ASP A 306 -7.35 4.57 -30.61
N PRO A 307 -8.64 4.17 -30.74
CA PRO A 307 -9.01 2.76 -30.89
C PRO A 307 -8.31 2.03 -32.04
N ASP A 308 -8.05 2.72 -33.15
CA ASP A 308 -7.48 2.14 -34.37
C ASP A 308 -6.01 1.74 -34.21
N VAL A 309 -5.27 2.33 -33.25
CA VAL A 309 -3.86 2.04 -33.02
C VAL A 309 -3.64 1.08 -31.86
N ARG A 310 -4.66 0.78 -31.06
CA ARG A 310 -4.55 -0.09 -29.90
C ARG A 310 -4.23 -1.52 -30.32
N SER A 311 -3.33 -2.15 -29.56
CA SER A 311 -3.03 -3.56 -29.72
C SER A 311 -3.90 -4.40 -28.80
N TYR A 312 -4.69 -5.28 -29.41
CA TYR A 312 -5.42 -6.32 -28.69
C TYR A 312 -4.68 -7.66 -28.73
N ASN A 313 -3.45 -7.66 -29.28
CA ASN A 313 -2.69 -8.87 -29.46
C ASN A 313 -2.11 -9.34 -28.10
N ARG A 314 -2.56 -10.49 -27.65
CA ARG A 314 -2.05 -11.19 -26.45
C ARG A 314 -0.93 -12.18 -26.81
N GLY A 315 -0.22 -11.91 -27.91
CA GLY A 315 0.89 -12.71 -28.38
C GLY A 315 2.11 -12.67 -27.46
N PHE A 316 3.23 -13.14 -27.99
CA PHE A 316 4.51 -13.22 -27.29
C PHE A 316 5.04 -11.84 -26.81
N MET A 317 4.71 -10.76 -27.54
CA MET A 317 5.09 -9.38 -27.22
C MET A 317 3.86 -8.60 -26.72
N GLU A 318 3.91 -8.12 -25.49
CA GLU A 318 2.88 -7.27 -24.91
C GLU A 318 3.23 -5.79 -25.15
N TYR A 319 2.47 -5.12 -26.03
CA TYR A 319 2.49 -3.67 -26.21
C TYR A 319 1.03 -3.16 -26.28
N ASP A 320 0.85 -1.87 -26.02
CA ASP A 320 -0.50 -1.29 -25.88
C ASP A 320 -1.00 -0.64 -27.17
N ALA A 321 -0.09 -0.15 -28.02
CA ALA A 321 -0.44 0.42 -29.32
C ALA A 321 0.67 0.21 -30.36
N SER A 322 0.31 0.32 -31.67
CA SER A 322 1.24 0.34 -32.79
C SER A 322 1.03 1.64 -33.58
N ILE A 323 2.02 2.53 -33.54
CA ILE A 323 1.95 3.85 -34.18
C ILE A 323 3.09 3.97 -35.18
N GLY A 324 2.76 4.06 -36.46
CA GLY A 324 3.75 4.21 -37.54
C GLY A 324 4.82 3.09 -37.58
N GLY A 325 4.46 1.87 -37.18
CA GLY A 325 5.39 0.73 -37.08
C GLY A 325 6.20 0.68 -35.78
N THR A 326 5.99 1.63 -34.85
CA THR A 326 6.59 1.62 -33.52
C THR A 326 5.65 0.95 -32.54
N CYS A 327 6.14 -0.03 -31.78
CA CYS A 327 5.42 -0.66 -30.68
C CYS A 327 5.50 0.23 -29.44
N VAL A 328 4.36 0.68 -28.95
CA VAL A 328 4.25 1.57 -27.78
C VAL A 328 3.76 0.78 -26.56
N PHE A 329 4.54 0.84 -25.49
CA PHE A 329 4.22 0.20 -24.20
C PHE A 329 3.96 1.26 -23.14
N SER A 330 2.82 1.21 -22.47
CA SER A 330 2.51 2.08 -21.34
C SER A 330 2.96 1.44 -20.02
N HIS A 331 3.82 2.14 -19.28
CA HIS A 331 4.27 1.76 -17.93
C HIS A 331 3.67 2.66 -16.85
N LEU A 332 2.65 3.44 -17.15
CA LEU A 332 2.01 4.34 -16.19
C LEU A 332 1.38 3.61 -15.01
N ASP A 333 0.99 2.35 -15.20
CA ASP A 333 0.48 1.47 -14.15
C ASP A 333 1.58 0.89 -13.24
N GLY A 334 2.86 1.00 -13.61
CA GLY A 334 3.98 0.45 -12.86
C GLY A 334 4.07 -1.08 -12.89
N ASP A 335 3.49 -1.76 -13.90
CA ASP A 335 3.53 -3.22 -13.99
C ASP A 335 4.92 -3.74 -14.39
N ILE A 336 5.70 -4.11 -13.39
CA ILE A 336 7.06 -4.63 -13.58
C ILE A 336 7.10 -6.05 -14.17
N ALA A 337 6.05 -6.85 -14.02
CA ALA A 337 5.99 -8.18 -14.66
C ALA A 337 5.79 -8.04 -16.18
N ARG A 338 4.93 -7.11 -16.63
CA ARG A 338 4.81 -6.77 -18.06
C ARG A 338 6.12 -6.16 -18.60
N LEU A 339 6.79 -5.35 -17.80
CA LEU A 339 8.05 -4.73 -18.18
C LEU A 339 9.15 -5.77 -18.46
N ILE A 340 9.23 -6.85 -17.66
CA ILE A 340 10.14 -7.97 -17.90
C ILE A 340 9.83 -8.62 -19.26
N ARG A 341 8.58 -8.99 -19.50
CA ARG A 341 8.15 -9.62 -20.76
C ARG A 341 8.37 -8.73 -21.98
N PHE A 342 8.10 -7.43 -21.82
CA PHE A 342 8.39 -6.45 -22.87
C PHE A 342 9.88 -6.39 -23.20
N ARG A 343 10.75 -6.33 -22.19
CA ARG A 343 12.21 -6.33 -22.39
C ARG A 343 12.71 -7.61 -23.04
N GLU A 344 12.25 -8.78 -22.61
CA GLU A 344 12.59 -10.08 -23.20
C GLU A 344 12.19 -10.13 -24.69
N ALA A 345 11.00 -9.62 -25.01
CA ALA A 345 10.51 -9.57 -26.38
C ALA A 345 11.31 -8.58 -27.27
N MET A 346 11.71 -7.44 -26.74
CA MET A 346 12.57 -6.49 -27.45
C MET A 346 13.94 -7.07 -27.83
N GLN A 347 14.53 -7.90 -26.97
CA GLN A 347 15.82 -8.54 -27.24
C GLN A 347 15.78 -9.54 -28.41
N THR A 348 14.60 -10.07 -28.71
CA THR A 348 14.37 -11.06 -29.76
C THR A 348 13.73 -10.48 -31.03
N GLY A 349 13.10 -9.30 -30.91
CA GLY A 349 12.34 -8.66 -32.00
C GLY A 349 13.15 -7.61 -32.75
N ALA A 350 12.91 -7.50 -34.07
CA ALA A 350 13.34 -6.38 -34.88
C ALA A 350 12.20 -5.35 -34.92
N GLY A 351 12.43 -4.13 -34.42
CA GLY A 351 11.43 -3.07 -34.46
C GLY A 351 11.85 -1.82 -33.69
N SER A 352 11.05 -0.78 -33.82
CA SER A 352 11.14 0.43 -33.00
C SER A 352 10.23 0.30 -31.78
N PHE A 353 10.72 0.69 -30.62
CA PHE A 353 10.02 0.57 -29.36
C PHE A 353 9.99 1.89 -28.60
N GLU A 354 8.83 2.21 -28.03
CA GLU A 354 8.62 3.40 -27.22
C GLU A 354 7.91 3.02 -25.91
N VAL A 355 8.30 3.68 -24.82
CA VAL A 355 7.66 3.48 -23.51
C VAL A 355 7.11 4.80 -23.02
N LEU A 356 5.81 4.80 -22.68
CA LEU A 356 5.14 5.90 -22.00
C LEU A 356 5.28 5.70 -20.49
N CYS A 357 5.72 6.73 -19.77
CA CYS A 357 5.93 6.66 -18.33
C CYS A 357 5.71 8.03 -17.66
N PHE A 358 5.60 8.05 -16.34
CA PHE A 358 5.69 9.29 -15.58
C PHE A 358 7.17 9.73 -15.44
N ASP A 359 7.40 11.02 -15.17
CA ASP A 359 8.75 11.58 -15.02
C ASP A 359 9.58 10.87 -13.95
N ASP A 360 8.95 10.50 -12.84
CA ASP A 360 9.61 9.80 -11.73
C ASP A 360 9.95 8.33 -12.03
N GLN A 361 9.33 7.74 -13.04
CA GLN A 361 9.63 6.39 -13.53
C GLN A 361 10.78 6.37 -14.56
N ALA A 362 11.00 7.46 -15.28
CA ALA A 362 11.94 7.49 -16.40
C ALA A 362 13.40 7.10 -16.04
N PRO A 363 13.96 7.50 -14.89
CA PRO A 363 15.33 7.13 -14.55
C PRO A 363 15.55 5.62 -14.44
N PHE A 364 14.70 4.91 -13.69
CA PHE A 364 14.84 3.46 -13.51
C PHE A 364 14.54 2.69 -14.81
N LEU A 365 13.57 3.16 -15.62
CA LEU A 365 13.26 2.54 -16.92
C LEU A 365 14.44 2.66 -17.89
N ARG A 366 15.10 3.82 -17.92
CA ARG A 366 16.32 4.01 -18.76
C ARG A 366 17.44 3.09 -18.33
N GLU A 367 17.63 2.88 -17.03
CA GLU A 367 18.64 1.97 -16.52
C GLU A 367 18.31 0.51 -16.82
N TYR A 368 17.03 0.11 -16.66
CA TYR A 368 16.61 -1.27 -16.87
C TYR A 368 16.53 -1.66 -18.36
N LEU A 369 15.96 -0.79 -19.20
CA LEU A 369 15.73 -1.09 -20.62
C LEU A 369 16.94 -0.77 -21.52
N GLY A 370 17.81 0.13 -21.07
CA GLY A 370 18.98 0.58 -21.82
C GLY A 370 18.73 1.82 -22.69
N PRO A 371 19.78 2.35 -23.34
CA PRO A 371 19.75 3.64 -24.02
C PRO A 371 19.02 3.63 -25.38
N HIS A 372 18.72 2.47 -25.95
CA HIS A 372 18.11 2.33 -27.27
C HIS A 372 16.60 2.52 -27.29
N ILE A 373 15.97 2.68 -26.11
CA ILE A 373 14.53 2.85 -25.99
C ILE A 373 14.17 4.32 -25.92
N THR A 374 13.17 4.71 -26.69
CA THR A 374 12.56 6.03 -26.59
C THR A 374 11.61 6.04 -25.39
N LEU A 375 11.92 6.88 -24.38
CA LEU A 375 11.00 7.14 -23.26
C LEU A 375 10.28 8.45 -23.52
N LYS A 376 8.96 8.42 -23.49
CA LYS A 376 8.09 9.61 -23.48
C LYS A 376 7.42 9.76 -22.14
N THR A 377 7.65 10.89 -21.50
CA THR A 377 7.01 11.18 -20.21
C THR A 377 5.66 11.85 -20.42
N ILE A 378 4.73 11.47 -19.55
CA ILE A 378 3.37 12.01 -19.49
C ILE A 378 3.20 12.69 -18.14
N ASP A 379 2.61 13.87 -18.15
CA ASP A 379 2.32 14.60 -16.93
C ASP A 379 1.26 13.87 -16.08
N ALA A 380 1.64 13.58 -14.84
CA ALA A 380 0.77 12.84 -13.91
C ALA A 380 -0.50 13.62 -13.56
N ALA A 381 -0.44 14.96 -13.48
CA ALA A 381 -1.61 15.77 -13.15
C ALA A 381 -2.66 15.73 -14.27
N THR A 382 -2.24 15.62 -15.53
CA THR A 382 -3.14 15.43 -16.66
C THR A 382 -3.88 14.11 -16.55
N VAL A 383 -3.17 13.02 -16.26
CA VAL A 383 -3.80 11.69 -16.09
C VAL A 383 -4.75 11.66 -14.90
N GLU A 384 -4.37 12.28 -13.78
CA GLU A 384 -5.23 12.39 -12.59
C GLU A 384 -6.53 13.16 -12.89
N ALA A 385 -6.44 14.30 -13.58
CA ALA A 385 -7.59 15.11 -13.92
C ALA A 385 -8.57 14.38 -14.83
N GLU A 386 -8.07 13.70 -15.88
CA GLU A 386 -8.89 12.99 -16.84
C GLU A 386 -9.55 11.72 -16.26
N LEU A 387 -8.89 11.06 -15.32
CA LEU A 387 -9.43 9.87 -14.64
C LEU A 387 -10.23 10.18 -13.37
N GLY A 388 -10.24 11.44 -12.91
CA GLY A 388 -10.97 11.89 -11.72
C GLY A 388 -10.35 11.38 -10.41
N LEU A 389 -9.01 11.35 -10.31
CA LEU A 389 -8.25 10.78 -9.19
C LEU A 389 -8.00 11.78 -8.05
#